data_f5184a0f7b7082f23dd8c5f63f618eb2
#
_entry.id   f5184a0f7b7082f23dd8c5f63f618eb2
#
_cell.length_a   1.000
_cell.length_b   1.000
_cell.length_c   1.000
_cell.angle_alpha   90.00
_cell.angle_beta   90.00
_cell.angle_gamma   90.00
#
_symmetry.space_group_name_H-M   'P 1'
#
loop_
_entity.id
_entity.type
_entity.pdbx_description
1 polymer ?
#
loop_
_entity_poly.entity_id
_entity_poly.type
_entity_poly.pdbx_seq_one_letter_code
_entity_poly.pdbx_strand_id
1 'polypeptide(L)'
;MKEFAMNGTPVKMWAKMCDATAWQQISNLCSLPFVFHHLALMPDLHGGKGMPIGTVLATRNVVIPNAVGVDIGCGMCAVKTNIQVETIEKDVLRKKIMRGIRHQIPLGMEHHKVAQDEKYMPENHDIDGMTVVKRQYISATKQVGTLGGGNHFIELQKDDEGWLWIMIHSGSRNLGKQVCDYYNRVATILNERYFSSVKSDLNLSFLPLKTKEFNDYWHEMQYCIDFGLCNRRLMMQRIQEVISEAIPHVEFEPMINIAHNYASWESHFGENCIIHRKGATSAREGEVGIIPGSQGTSSYIVEGLGNPLSFMSCSHGAGRIMSRTEAVKTLNLAVEIHKLDEKGIVHAIRSQEDLEEVSAAYKDIELVMAQESDLVKIKTHLLPIAVIKG
;
A
#
# COMPACT_ATOMS: atom_id res chain seq x y z
N MET A 1 -13.59 -18.64 -2.71
CA MET A 1 -13.60 -18.22 -1.28
C MET A 1 -13.81 -19.43 -0.38
N LYS A 2 -13.17 -19.49 0.80
CA LYS A 2 -13.44 -20.45 1.90
C LYS A 2 -14.20 -19.74 3.01
N GLU A 3 -15.08 -20.46 3.69
CA GLU A 3 -15.85 -19.94 4.82
C GLU A 3 -15.70 -20.89 6.03
N PHE A 4 -15.39 -20.32 7.19
CA PHE A 4 -15.29 -21.06 8.45
C PHE A 4 -15.52 -20.10 9.64
N ALA A 5 -15.62 -20.63 10.85
CA ALA A 5 -15.66 -19.84 12.07
C ALA A 5 -14.42 -20.11 12.91
N MET A 6 -13.87 -19.07 13.54
CA MET A 6 -12.76 -19.15 14.47
C MET A 6 -13.08 -18.32 15.71
N ASN A 7 -12.98 -18.93 16.90
CA ASN A 7 -13.36 -18.30 18.17
C ASN A 7 -14.79 -17.69 18.17
N GLY A 8 -15.71 -18.29 17.40
CA GLY A 8 -17.09 -17.80 17.24
C GLY A 8 -17.27 -16.70 16.20
N THR A 9 -16.20 -16.14 15.63
CA THR A 9 -16.25 -15.13 14.58
C THR A 9 -16.22 -15.79 13.19
N PRO A 10 -17.17 -15.49 12.29
CA PRO A 10 -17.13 -15.96 10.91
C PRO A 10 -15.92 -15.38 10.16
N VAL A 11 -15.31 -16.16 9.27
CA VAL A 11 -14.17 -15.77 8.44
C VAL A 11 -14.47 -16.08 6.99
N LYS A 12 -14.30 -15.11 6.11
CA LYS A 12 -14.38 -15.22 4.65
C LYS A 12 -12.96 -15.11 4.08
N MET A 13 -12.44 -16.16 3.49
CA MET A 13 -11.04 -16.24 3.09
C MET A 13 -10.92 -16.58 1.59
N TRP A 14 -10.34 -15.66 0.83
CA TRP A 14 -9.98 -15.86 -0.58
C TRP A 14 -8.59 -16.47 -0.73
N ALA A 15 -7.68 -16.22 0.22
CA ALA A 15 -6.33 -16.79 0.20
C ALA A 15 -6.34 -18.33 0.24
N LYS A 16 -5.57 -18.96 -0.66
CA LYS A 16 -5.34 -20.42 -0.64
C LYS A 16 -4.28 -20.82 0.36
N MET A 17 -3.30 -19.94 0.62
CA MET A 17 -2.18 -20.16 1.56
C MET A 17 -2.16 -19.10 2.64
N CYS A 18 -1.76 -19.51 3.83
CA CYS A 18 -1.60 -18.66 4.99
C CYS A 18 -0.39 -19.16 5.79
N ASP A 19 0.54 -18.27 6.13
CA ASP A 19 1.67 -18.58 6.99
C ASP A 19 1.23 -18.70 8.47
N ALA A 20 2.05 -19.35 9.31
CA ALA A 20 1.73 -19.61 10.71
C ALA A 20 1.53 -18.31 11.52
N THR A 21 2.27 -17.24 11.19
CA THR A 21 2.14 -15.93 11.84
C THR A 21 0.79 -15.30 11.53
N ALA A 22 0.41 -15.26 10.24
CA ALA A 22 -0.90 -14.76 9.82
C ALA A 22 -2.03 -15.58 10.44
N TRP A 23 -1.90 -16.91 10.51
CA TRP A 23 -2.91 -17.78 11.13
C TRP A 23 -3.13 -17.48 12.61
N GLN A 24 -2.04 -17.28 13.37
CA GLN A 24 -2.15 -16.86 14.77
C GLN A 24 -2.79 -15.47 14.92
N GLN A 25 -2.43 -14.53 14.05
CA GLN A 25 -3.01 -13.19 14.05
C GLN A 25 -4.51 -13.19 13.70
N ILE A 26 -4.95 -14.04 12.78
CA ILE A 26 -6.37 -14.26 12.48
C ILE A 26 -7.11 -14.75 13.74
N SER A 27 -6.55 -15.73 14.45
CA SER A 27 -7.13 -16.23 15.70
C SER A 27 -7.28 -15.11 16.75
N ASN A 28 -6.27 -14.25 16.87
CA ASN A 28 -6.30 -13.11 17.78
C ASN A 28 -7.39 -12.10 17.40
N LEU A 29 -7.53 -11.77 16.09
CA LEU A 29 -8.57 -10.89 15.60
C LEU A 29 -9.97 -11.45 15.84
N CYS A 30 -10.17 -12.74 15.60
CA CYS A 30 -11.44 -13.42 15.83
C CYS A 30 -11.85 -13.49 17.30
N SER A 31 -10.94 -13.22 18.23
CA SER A 31 -11.21 -13.15 19.68
C SER A 31 -11.58 -11.75 20.16
N LEU A 32 -11.55 -10.73 19.30
CA LEU A 32 -11.90 -9.35 19.67
C LEU A 32 -13.41 -9.20 19.88
N PRO A 33 -13.86 -8.55 20.95
CA PRO A 33 -15.28 -8.49 21.31
C PRO A 33 -16.11 -7.53 20.45
N PHE A 34 -15.47 -6.74 19.60
CA PHE A 34 -16.10 -5.69 18.78
C PHE A 34 -16.01 -5.92 17.26
N VAL A 35 -15.62 -7.12 16.84
CA VAL A 35 -15.68 -7.49 15.42
C VAL A 35 -17.13 -7.39 14.93
N PHE A 36 -17.31 -6.70 13.80
CA PHE A 36 -18.59 -6.60 13.15
C PHE A 36 -18.72 -7.66 12.06
N HIS A 37 -19.77 -8.46 12.13
CA HIS A 37 -20.21 -9.45 11.16
C HIS A 37 -19.18 -10.57 10.90
N HIS A 38 -18.05 -10.30 10.27
CA HIS A 38 -17.02 -11.30 9.93
C HIS A 38 -15.65 -10.66 9.67
N LEU A 39 -14.63 -11.50 9.53
CA LEU A 39 -13.30 -11.10 9.06
C LEU A 39 -13.16 -11.49 7.58
N ALA A 40 -12.69 -10.57 6.72
CA ALA A 40 -12.43 -10.86 5.31
C ALA A 40 -10.90 -10.87 5.03
N LEU A 41 -10.43 -11.94 4.37
CA LEU A 41 -9.01 -12.23 4.15
C LEU A 41 -8.75 -12.35 2.64
N MET A 42 -8.01 -11.38 2.09
CA MET A 42 -7.73 -11.28 0.67
C MET A 42 -6.69 -12.32 0.21
N PRO A 43 -6.59 -12.63 -1.11
CA PRO A 43 -5.65 -13.61 -1.66
C PRO A 43 -4.18 -13.38 -1.29
N ASP A 44 -3.76 -12.13 -1.16
CA ASP A 44 -2.40 -11.70 -0.85
C ASP A 44 -2.02 -11.79 0.64
N LEU A 45 -2.90 -12.34 1.48
CA LEU A 45 -2.75 -12.52 2.92
C LEU A 45 -1.38 -13.04 3.35
N HIS A 46 -0.72 -12.34 4.30
CA HIS A 46 0.52 -12.76 4.94
C HIS A 46 0.73 -12.09 6.29
N GLY A 47 1.69 -12.58 7.09
CA GLY A 47 1.94 -12.06 8.44
C GLY A 47 2.32 -10.58 8.46
N GLY A 48 1.80 -9.86 9.45
CA GLY A 48 2.06 -8.45 9.72
C GLY A 48 2.33 -8.18 11.21
N LYS A 49 2.13 -6.95 11.68
CA LYS A 49 2.17 -6.59 13.10
C LYS A 49 0.74 -6.39 13.60
N GLY A 50 0.32 -7.16 14.59
CA GLY A 50 -1.06 -7.15 15.14
C GLY A 50 -2.06 -7.77 14.17
N MET A 51 -2.42 -7.08 13.11
CA MET A 51 -3.28 -7.58 12.03
C MET A 51 -2.44 -8.05 10.84
N PRO A 52 -2.76 -9.20 10.20
CA PRO A 52 -2.11 -9.64 8.96
C PRO A 52 -2.32 -8.62 7.84
N ILE A 53 -1.42 -8.58 6.88
CA ILE A 53 -1.58 -7.82 5.64
C ILE A 53 -2.48 -8.62 4.70
N GLY A 54 -3.31 -7.95 3.89
CA GLY A 54 -4.36 -8.60 3.11
C GLY A 54 -5.63 -8.86 3.93
N THR A 55 -5.86 -8.07 4.98
CA THR A 55 -7.01 -8.24 5.87
C THR A 55 -7.92 -7.01 5.84
N VAL A 56 -9.23 -7.28 5.84
CA VAL A 56 -10.29 -6.28 6.07
C VAL A 56 -11.01 -6.64 7.36
N LEU A 57 -10.96 -5.72 8.33
CA LEU A 57 -11.58 -5.87 9.64
C LEU A 57 -12.64 -4.79 9.82
N ALA A 58 -13.88 -5.19 9.98
CA ALA A 58 -14.97 -4.30 10.40
C ALA A 58 -15.12 -4.33 11.93
N THR A 59 -15.26 -3.15 12.54
CA THR A 59 -15.42 -3.02 14.00
C THR A 59 -16.61 -2.14 14.37
N ARG A 60 -17.18 -2.40 15.55
CA ARG A 60 -18.19 -1.53 16.17
C ARG A 60 -17.52 -0.58 17.15
N ASN A 61 -17.68 0.72 16.91
CA ASN A 61 -17.35 1.80 17.86
C ASN A 61 -15.88 1.86 18.34
N VAL A 62 -14.96 1.27 17.63
CA VAL A 62 -13.52 1.35 17.95
C VAL A 62 -12.67 1.45 16.69
N VAL A 63 -11.51 2.10 16.80
CA VAL A 63 -10.45 2.06 15.81
C VAL A 63 -9.18 1.45 16.41
N ILE A 64 -8.47 0.62 15.65
CA ILE A 64 -7.24 -0.04 16.06
C ILE A 64 -6.09 0.51 15.22
N PRO A 65 -5.17 1.33 15.78
CA PRO A 65 -4.08 1.93 15.01
C PRO A 65 -3.20 0.91 14.27
N ASN A 66 -2.85 -0.21 14.91
CA ASN A 66 -2.08 -1.28 14.26
C ASN A 66 -2.86 -2.08 13.21
N ALA A 67 -4.20 -2.00 13.19
CA ALA A 67 -5.01 -2.60 12.13
C ALA A 67 -5.08 -1.72 10.86
N VAL A 68 -4.71 -0.44 10.97
CA VAL A 68 -4.40 0.43 9.83
C VAL A 68 -2.97 0.14 9.35
N GLY A 69 -2.04 -0.03 10.27
CA GLY A 69 -0.63 -0.30 10.01
C GLY A 69 0.27 0.92 10.17
N VAL A 70 1.58 0.66 10.14
CA VAL A 70 2.60 1.70 10.38
C VAL A 70 2.76 2.67 9.20
N ASP A 71 2.44 2.27 7.98
CA ASP A 71 2.47 3.12 6.79
C ASP A 71 1.06 3.56 6.43
N ILE A 72 0.49 4.43 7.27
CA ILE A 72 -0.85 5.01 7.05
C ILE A 72 -0.87 5.73 5.70
N GLY A 73 -1.89 5.49 4.87
CA GLY A 73 -2.00 6.12 3.55
C GLY A 73 -1.03 5.59 2.50
N CYS A 74 -0.31 4.46 2.80
CA CYS A 74 0.37 3.72 1.74
C CYS A 74 -0.61 3.35 0.64
N GLY A 75 -0.14 3.42 -0.61
CA GLY A 75 -1.02 3.22 -1.75
C GLY A 75 -0.31 3.32 -3.09
N MET A 76 -1.11 3.27 -4.13
CA MET A 76 -0.66 3.21 -5.51
C MET A 76 -1.14 4.42 -6.31
N CYS A 77 -0.36 4.85 -7.29
CA CYS A 77 -0.92 5.64 -8.38
C CYS A 77 -0.39 5.17 -9.74
N ALA A 78 -1.18 5.40 -10.78
CA ALA A 78 -0.83 5.05 -12.15
C ALA A 78 -1.35 6.09 -13.15
N VAL A 79 -0.60 6.26 -14.25
CA VAL A 79 -0.96 7.14 -15.38
C VAL A 79 -0.62 6.44 -16.68
N LYS A 80 -1.56 6.41 -17.62
CA LYS A 80 -1.36 5.99 -19.01
C LYS A 80 -0.86 7.16 -19.85
N THR A 81 -0.03 6.85 -20.85
CA THR A 81 0.42 7.86 -21.85
C THR A 81 -0.01 7.50 -23.26
N ASN A 82 0.13 8.43 -24.20
CA ASN A 82 -0.07 8.20 -25.64
C ASN A 82 1.21 7.68 -26.34
N ILE A 83 2.20 7.17 -25.60
CA ILE A 83 3.48 6.73 -26.17
C ILE A 83 3.51 5.21 -26.28
N GLN A 84 3.85 4.71 -27.46
CA GLN A 84 4.16 3.31 -27.69
C GLN A 84 5.58 2.99 -27.19
N VAL A 85 5.70 2.01 -26.30
CA VAL A 85 6.99 1.64 -25.67
C VAL A 85 8.05 1.29 -26.71
N GLU A 86 7.66 0.67 -27.82
CA GLU A 86 8.55 0.28 -28.89
C GLU A 86 9.24 1.47 -29.60
N THR A 87 8.66 2.68 -29.50
CA THR A 87 9.25 3.90 -30.05
C THR A 87 10.31 4.52 -29.15
N ILE A 88 10.45 4.03 -27.92
CA ILE A 88 11.40 4.55 -26.94
C ILE A 88 12.76 3.86 -27.13
N GLU A 89 13.76 4.61 -27.57
CA GLU A 89 15.11 4.09 -27.66
C GLU A 89 15.65 3.67 -26.27
N LYS A 90 16.36 2.56 -26.17
CA LYS A 90 16.92 2.04 -24.90
C LYS A 90 17.80 3.07 -24.18
N ASP A 91 18.54 3.88 -24.90
CA ASP A 91 19.37 4.95 -24.34
C ASP A 91 18.55 6.09 -23.79
N VAL A 92 17.45 6.45 -24.43
CA VAL A 92 16.50 7.45 -23.91
C VAL A 92 15.88 6.96 -22.61
N LEU A 93 15.39 5.71 -22.58
CA LEU A 93 14.85 5.09 -21.37
C LEU A 93 15.86 5.11 -20.22
N ARG A 94 17.07 4.60 -20.43
CA ARG A 94 18.09 4.44 -19.37
C ARG A 94 18.72 5.77 -18.96
N LYS A 95 19.22 6.56 -19.93
CA LYS A 95 20.09 7.72 -19.68
C LYS A 95 19.33 9.02 -19.46
N LYS A 96 18.11 9.16 -20.03
CA LYS A 96 17.30 10.35 -19.85
C LYS A 96 16.20 10.10 -18.81
N ILE A 97 15.29 9.15 -19.04
CA ILE A 97 14.11 8.95 -18.21
C ILE A 97 14.50 8.39 -16.83
N MET A 98 15.10 7.19 -16.77
CA MET A 98 15.41 6.55 -15.49
C MET A 98 16.42 7.35 -14.65
N ARG A 99 17.39 7.98 -15.28
CA ARG A 99 18.35 8.84 -14.58
C ARG A 99 17.71 10.15 -14.13
N GLY A 100 16.84 10.75 -14.96
CA GLY A 100 16.09 11.96 -14.63
C GLY A 100 15.17 11.74 -13.43
N ILE A 101 14.41 10.64 -13.40
CA ILE A 101 13.55 10.26 -12.27
C ILE A 101 14.37 10.14 -10.98
N ARG A 102 15.51 9.44 -10.99
CA ARG A 102 16.40 9.29 -9.83
C ARG A 102 17.00 10.61 -9.36
N HIS A 103 17.19 11.57 -10.24
CA HIS A 103 17.68 12.89 -9.90
C HIS A 103 16.62 13.76 -9.22
N GLN A 104 15.36 13.64 -9.66
CA GLN A 104 14.25 14.45 -9.17
C GLN A 104 13.60 13.90 -7.89
N ILE A 105 13.62 12.59 -7.69
CA ILE A 105 12.93 11.91 -6.60
C ILE A 105 13.94 11.25 -5.66
N PRO A 106 14.10 11.74 -4.42
CA PRO A 106 14.89 11.07 -3.39
C PRO A 106 14.37 9.67 -3.08
N LEU A 107 15.28 8.70 -2.94
CA LEU A 107 14.99 7.29 -2.74
C LEU A 107 15.36 6.83 -1.32
N GLY A 108 14.78 5.72 -0.86
CA GLY A 108 15.14 5.11 0.41
C GLY A 108 14.93 6.06 1.59
N MET A 109 15.99 6.30 2.34
CA MET A 109 15.99 7.19 3.51
C MET A 109 16.33 8.66 3.16
N GLU A 110 16.59 8.96 1.89
CA GLU A 110 16.90 10.32 1.46
C GLU A 110 15.66 11.20 1.45
N HIS A 111 15.88 12.49 1.73
CA HIS A 111 14.85 13.52 1.73
C HIS A 111 15.31 14.72 0.91
N HIS A 112 14.38 15.61 0.54
CA HIS A 112 14.75 16.89 -0.04
C HIS A 112 15.56 17.73 0.97
N LYS A 113 16.61 18.39 0.47
CA LYS A 113 17.44 19.28 1.31
C LYS A 113 16.65 20.49 1.81
N VAL A 114 15.72 20.98 0.98
CA VAL A 114 14.87 22.13 1.25
C VAL A 114 13.41 21.67 1.36
N ALA A 115 12.64 22.32 2.22
CA ALA A 115 11.20 22.11 2.31
C ALA A 115 10.54 22.36 0.94
N GLN A 116 9.62 21.52 0.56
CA GLN A 116 8.80 21.71 -0.64
C GLN A 116 7.72 22.75 -0.36
N ASP A 117 7.17 23.35 -1.43
CA ASP A 117 6.11 24.33 -1.34
C ASP A 117 4.87 23.74 -0.63
N GLU A 118 4.24 24.54 0.23
CA GLU A 118 3.07 24.14 1.03
C GLU A 118 1.87 23.72 0.18
N LYS A 119 1.75 24.19 -1.06
CA LYS A 119 0.73 23.73 -2.02
C LYS A 119 0.76 22.24 -2.32
N TYR A 120 1.87 21.54 -1.99
CA TYR A 120 2.02 20.09 -2.12
C TYR A 120 1.64 19.32 -0.85
N MET A 121 1.32 20.03 0.23
CA MET A 121 0.88 19.44 1.48
C MET A 121 -0.64 19.27 1.49
N PRO A 122 -1.19 18.40 2.37
CA PRO A 122 -2.65 18.29 2.51
C PRO A 122 -3.32 19.60 2.87
N GLU A 123 -4.40 19.93 2.17
CA GLU A 123 -5.23 21.11 2.40
C GLU A 123 -6.40 20.79 3.35
N ASN A 124 -7.04 21.84 3.89
CA ASN A 124 -8.28 21.76 4.69
C ASN A 124 -8.14 20.96 6.02
N HIS A 125 -6.96 20.95 6.61
CA HIS A 125 -6.71 20.36 7.93
C HIS A 125 -6.25 21.43 8.93
N ASP A 126 -6.84 21.41 10.13
CA ASP A 126 -6.34 22.18 11.28
C ASP A 126 -5.20 21.43 11.97
N ILE A 127 -3.96 21.70 11.51
CA ILE A 127 -2.76 21.05 12.06
C ILE A 127 -2.40 21.54 13.47
N ASP A 128 -2.92 22.69 13.92
CA ASP A 128 -2.63 23.22 15.26
C ASP A 128 -3.22 22.34 16.36
N GLY A 129 -4.33 21.67 16.07
CA GLY A 129 -4.96 20.68 16.94
C GLY A 129 -4.30 19.28 16.93
N MET A 130 -3.35 19.02 16.03
CA MET A 130 -2.74 17.70 15.81
C MET A 130 -1.41 17.55 16.57
N THR A 131 -1.33 16.58 17.46
CA THR A 131 -0.15 16.38 18.32
C THR A 131 1.09 15.93 17.57
N VAL A 132 0.96 14.94 16.68
CA VAL A 132 2.09 14.32 15.97
C VAL A 132 2.36 15.04 14.66
N VAL A 133 1.34 15.30 13.88
CA VAL A 133 1.46 16.00 12.58
C VAL A 133 2.11 17.36 12.78
N LYS A 134 1.65 18.18 13.72
CA LYS A 134 2.24 19.49 14.03
C LYS A 134 3.74 19.37 14.34
N ARG A 135 4.10 18.43 15.19
CA ARG A 135 5.51 18.18 15.57
C ARG A 135 6.38 17.74 14.39
N GLN A 136 5.82 16.98 13.46
CA GLN A 136 6.53 16.41 12.31
C GLN A 136 6.43 17.27 11.05
N TYR A 137 5.67 18.35 11.06
CA TYR A 137 5.29 19.11 9.85
C TYR A 137 6.51 19.57 9.03
N ILE A 138 7.50 20.21 9.67
CA ILE A 138 8.72 20.68 8.98
C ILE A 138 9.51 19.50 8.37
N SER A 139 9.54 18.36 9.02
CA SER A 139 10.14 17.15 8.46
C SER A 139 9.34 16.62 7.29
N ALA A 140 8.01 16.62 7.39
CA ALA A 140 7.08 16.17 6.36
C ALA A 140 7.19 17.00 5.07
N THR A 141 7.38 18.33 5.18
CA THR A 141 7.59 19.17 3.98
C THR A 141 8.85 18.83 3.18
N LYS A 142 9.84 18.18 3.82
CA LYS A 142 11.02 17.64 3.11
C LYS A 142 10.84 16.22 2.60
N GLN A 143 9.80 15.53 3.02
CA GLN A 143 9.51 14.14 2.65
C GLN A 143 8.45 14.01 1.55
N VAL A 144 7.60 15.02 1.34
CA VAL A 144 6.64 15.01 0.23
C VAL A 144 7.39 15.01 -1.11
N GLY A 145 6.96 14.16 -2.05
CA GLY A 145 7.63 13.94 -3.33
C GLY A 145 8.88 13.02 -3.22
N THR A 146 8.96 12.14 -2.20
CA THR A 146 10.03 11.15 -2.04
C THR A 146 9.47 9.72 -2.07
N LEU A 147 10.25 8.77 -2.59
CA LEU A 147 9.79 7.40 -2.78
C LEU A 147 9.73 6.61 -1.48
N GLY A 148 10.82 6.57 -0.72
CA GLY A 148 11.00 5.66 0.41
C GLY A 148 11.66 4.35 0.05
N GLY A 149 11.84 3.49 1.05
CA GLY A 149 12.47 2.18 0.92
C GLY A 149 11.49 1.02 1.08
N GLY A 150 12.02 -0.18 1.17
CA GLY A 150 11.27 -1.42 1.29
C GLY A 150 10.49 -1.75 0.02
N ASN A 151 9.19 -2.03 0.15
CA ASN A 151 8.34 -2.39 -0.98
C ASN A 151 7.93 -1.21 -1.88
N HIS A 152 8.35 0.02 -1.58
CA HIS A 152 8.07 1.17 -2.43
C HIS A 152 8.85 1.12 -3.74
N PHE A 153 8.22 1.56 -4.83
CA PHE A 153 8.82 1.52 -6.17
C PHE A 153 8.20 2.55 -7.11
N ILE A 154 8.95 2.86 -8.17
CA ILE A 154 8.46 3.49 -9.40
C ILE A 154 8.71 2.50 -10.52
N GLU A 155 7.68 2.19 -11.28
CA GLU A 155 7.78 1.33 -12.46
C GLU A 155 7.29 2.05 -13.71
N LEU A 156 8.03 1.87 -14.79
CA LEU A 156 7.55 2.10 -16.14
C LEU A 156 7.09 0.75 -16.68
N GLN A 157 5.89 0.72 -17.23
CA GLN A 157 5.22 -0.50 -17.65
C GLN A 157 4.65 -0.34 -19.05
N LYS A 158 4.32 -1.42 -19.73
CA LYS A 158 3.54 -1.42 -20.96
C LYS A 158 2.27 -2.23 -20.78
N ASP A 159 1.17 -1.78 -21.37
CA ASP A 159 -0.04 -2.59 -21.49
C ASP A 159 0.03 -3.56 -22.70
N ASP A 160 -1.01 -4.37 -22.86
CA ASP A 160 -1.07 -5.38 -23.95
C ASP A 160 -1.14 -4.72 -25.36
N GLU A 161 -1.51 -3.45 -25.44
CA GLU A 161 -1.49 -2.66 -26.69
C GLU A 161 -0.15 -1.97 -26.92
N GLY A 162 0.80 -2.05 -25.98
CA GLY A 162 2.13 -1.47 -26.04
C GLY A 162 2.23 -0.04 -25.53
N TRP A 163 1.17 0.55 -24.96
CA TRP A 163 1.21 1.90 -24.40
C TRP A 163 2.02 1.97 -23.12
N LEU A 164 2.79 3.04 -22.97
CA LEU A 164 3.56 3.32 -21.74
C LEU A 164 2.66 3.73 -20.59
N TRP A 165 2.86 3.08 -19.45
CA TRP A 165 2.28 3.43 -18.16
C TRP A 165 3.36 3.78 -17.14
N ILE A 166 3.01 4.66 -16.20
CA ILE A 166 3.84 5.03 -15.05
C ILE A 166 3.09 4.56 -13.82
N MET A 167 3.74 3.79 -12.95
CA MET A 167 3.16 3.31 -11.70
C MET A 167 4.08 3.64 -10.51
N ILE A 168 3.48 4.09 -9.40
CA ILE A 168 4.20 4.44 -8.17
C ILE A 168 3.53 3.75 -6.98
N HIS A 169 4.34 3.10 -6.16
CA HIS A 169 3.95 2.63 -4.83
C HIS A 169 4.70 3.43 -3.77
N SER A 170 3.99 4.19 -2.96
CA SER A 170 4.56 4.97 -1.85
C SER A 170 3.47 5.39 -0.86
N GLY A 171 3.87 5.82 0.34
CA GLY A 171 2.95 6.17 1.42
C GLY A 171 3.21 7.53 2.05
N SER A 172 2.76 7.69 3.29
CA SER A 172 2.91 8.92 4.07
C SER A 172 4.29 9.09 4.71
N ARG A 173 5.25 8.30 4.28
CA ARG A 173 6.63 8.35 4.72
C ARG A 173 6.72 8.18 6.25
N ASN A 174 7.74 8.80 6.88
CA ASN A 174 7.89 8.71 8.34
C ASN A 174 6.72 9.32 9.12
N LEU A 175 5.95 10.23 8.51
CA LEU A 175 4.82 10.88 9.18
C LEU A 175 3.78 9.86 9.68
N GLY A 176 3.27 8.99 8.78
CA GLY A 176 2.30 7.96 9.16
C GLY A 176 2.84 6.98 10.19
N LYS A 177 4.13 6.62 10.10
CA LYS A 177 4.79 5.78 11.10
C LYS A 177 4.77 6.44 12.48
N GLN A 178 5.11 7.73 12.59
CA GLN A 178 5.09 8.47 13.85
C GLN A 178 3.68 8.56 14.44
N VAL A 179 2.67 8.80 13.62
CA VAL A 179 1.26 8.81 14.03
C VAL A 179 0.84 7.42 14.54
N CYS A 180 1.09 6.35 13.79
CA CYS A 180 0.76 5.00 14.20
C CYS A 180 1.44 4.60 15.53
N ASP A 181 2.75 4.83 15.65
CA ASP A 181 3.52 4.47 16.85
C ASP A 181 3.06 5.26 18.08
N TYR A 182 2.71 6.54 17.92
CA TYR A 182 2.20 7.37 19.01
C TYR A 182 0.83 6.88 19.49
N TYR A 183 -0.13 6.74 18.58
CA TYR A 183 -1.49 6.38 18.95
C TYR A 183 -1.65 4.91 19.33
N ASN A 184 -0.77 4.02 18.87
CA ASN A 184 -0.72 2.66 19.40
C ASN A 184 -0.31 2.64 20.88
N ARG A 185 0.65 3.48 21.30
CA ARG A 185 1.01 3.64 22.72
C ARG A 185 -0.13 4.26 23.52
N VAL A 186 -0.78 5.29 22.99
CA VAL A 186 -1.95 5.90 23.62
C VAL A 186 -3.07 4.88 23.81
N ALA A 187 -3.36 4.08 22.79
CA ALA A 187 -4.36 3.01 22.87
C ALA A 187 -4.00 1.96 23.93
N THR A 188 -2.73 1.55 24.00
CA THR A 188 -2.26 0.58 25.01
C THR A 188 -2.48 1.11 26.42
N ILE A 189 -2.04 2.32 26.73
CA ILE A 189 -2.23 2.97 28.04
C ILE A 189 -3.72 3.12 28.39
N LEU A 190 -4.55 3.49 27.40
CA LEU A 190 -5.98 3.65 27.60
C LEU A 190 -6.66 2.31 27.91
N ASN A 191 -6.29 1.25 27.17
CA ASN A 191 -6.84 -0.10 27.37
C ASN A 191 -6.44 -0.68 28.74
N GLU A 192 -5.21 -0.45 29.19
CA GLU A 192 -4.77 -0.84 30.55
C GLU A 192 -5.55 -0.09 31.61
N ARG A 193 -5.76 1.22 31.46
CA ARG A 193 -6.56 2.03 32.39
C ARG A 193 -8.00 1.57 32.51
N TYR A 194 -8.59 1.08 31.42
CA TYR A 194 -9.98 0.59 31.38
C TYR A 194 -10.09 -0.92 31.68
N PHE A 195 -9.00 -1.59 32.06
CA PHE A 195 -8.97 -3.03 32.28
C PHE A 195 -9.53 -3.83 31.10
N SER A 196 -9.16 -3.43 29.88
CA SER A 196 -9.61 -4.11 28.66
C SER A 196 -9.24 -5.59 28.67
N SER A 197 -10.14 -6.43 28.15
CA SER A 197 -9.86 -7.86 27.93
C SER A 197 -8.88 -8.11 26.77
N VAL A 198 -8.64 -7.11 25.91
CA VAL A 198 -7.68 -7.19 24.79
C VAL A 198 -6.28 -6.99 25.35
N LYS A 199 -5.46 -8.04 25.30
CA LYS A 199 -4.09 -8.03 25.82
C LYS A 199 -3.19 -7.16 24.95
N SER A 200 -2.29 -6.39 25.56
CA SER A 200 -1.37 -5.47 24.87
C SER A 200 -0.34 -6.16 23.99
N ASP A 201 0.08 -7.39 24.33
CA ASP A 201 1.02 -8.21 23.55
C ASP A 201 0.47 -8.64 22.18
N LEU A 202 -0.85 -8.63 21.99
CA LEU A 202 -1.48 -8.88 20.70
C LEU A 202 -1.24 -7.75 19.68
N ASN A 203 -0.79 -6.57 20.11
CA ASN A 203 -0.68 -5.37 19.30
C ASN A 203 -2.01 -4.95 18.64
N LEU A 204 -3.12 -5.15 19.35
CA LEU A 204 -4.49 -4.85 18.90
C LEU A 204 -5.21 -3.89 19.86
N SER A 205 -4.45 -3.10 20.62
CA SER A 205 -5.01 -2.02 21.46
C SER A 205 -5.81 -1.05 20.61
N PHE A 206 -6.94 -0.58 21.14
CA PHE A 206 -7.94 0.16 20.40
C PHE A 206 -8.32 1.48 21.09
N LEU A 207 -8.88 2.38 20.32
CA LEU A 207 -9.40 3.67 20.76
C LEU A 207 -10.93 3.64 20.62
N PRO A 208 -11.68 3.76 21.71
CA PRO A 208 -13.15 3.77 21.69
C PRO A 208 -13.71 5.05 21.07
N LEU A 209 -14.77 4.91 20.29
CA LEU A 209 -15.56 6.03 19.76
C LEU A 209 -16.00 6.97 20.89
N LYS A 210 -16.11 8.27 20.62
CA LYS A 210 -16.45 9.36 21.55
C LYS A 210 -15.38 9.65 22.60
N THR A 211 -14.18 9.07 22.52
CA THR A 211 -13.03 9.52 23.30
C THR A 211 -12.27 10.61 22.55
N LYS A 212 -11.54 11.45 23.30
CA LYS A 212 -10.65 12.45 22.69
C LYS A 212 -9.58 11.77 21.85
N GLU A 213 -9.00 10.68 22.36
CA GLU A 213 -7.94 9.91 21.73
C GLU A 213 -8.37 9.28 20.39
N PHE A 214 -9.64 8.85 20.29
CA PHE A 214 -10.21 8.40 19.02
C PHE A 214 -10.25 9.54 17.99
N ASN A 215 -10.79 10.71 18.39
CA ASN A 215 -10.94 11.85 17.50
C ASN A 215 -9.58 12.39 17.05
N ASP A 216 -8.63 12.52 17.97
CA ASP A 216 -7.27 12.98 17.67
C ASP A 216 -6.59 12.02 16.65
N TYR A 217 -6.64 10.70 16.92
CA TYR A 217 -6.10 9.72 15.99
C TYR A 217 -6.78 9.75 14.62
N TRP A 218 -8.11 9.86 14.61
CA TRP A 218 -8.88 9.87 13.36
C TRP A 218 -8.47 11.03 12.46
N HIS A 219 -8.33 12.25 13.02
CA HIS A 219 -7.90 13.42 12.27
C HIS A 219 -6.45 13.29 11.76
N GLU A 220 -5.53 12.83 12.61
CA GLU A 220 -4.13 12.67 12.21
C GLU A 220 -3.94 11.51 11.20
N MET A 221 -4.75 10.45 11.30
CA MET A 221 -4.78 9.38 10.30
C MET A 221 -5.27 9.89 8.94
N GLN A 222 -6.37 10.68 8.92
CA GLN A 222 -6.87 11.29 7.67
C GLN A 222 -5.81 12.20 7.05
N TYR A 223 -5.15 13.03 7.84
CA TYR A 223 -4.03 13.84 7.35
C TYR A 223 -2.93 13.00 6.71
N CYS A 224 -2.55 11.87 7.32
CA CYS A 224 -1.53 10.97 6.76
C CYS A 224 -1.99 10.31 5.45
N ILE A 225 -3.28 9.97 5.31
CA ILE A 225 -3.84 9.44 4.06
C ILE A 225 -3.70 10.49 2.96
N ASP A 226 -4.14 11.72 3.21
CA ASP A 226 -4.05 12.82 2.26
C ASP A 226 -2.60 13.17 1.93
N PHE A 227 -1.69 13.11 2.92
CA PHE A 227 -0.27 13.28 2.69
C PHE A 227 0.29 12.20 1.75
N GLY A 228 -0.12 10.94 1.91
CA GLY A 228 0.25 9.85 0.99
C GLY A 228 -0.22 10.10 -0.45
N LEU A 229 -1.45 10.60 -0.62
CA LEU A 229 -1.99 11.01 -1.93
C LEU A 229 -1.20 12.17 -2.53
N CYS A 230 -0.88 13.21 -1.73
CA CYS A 230 -0.06 14.35 -2.13
C CYS A 230 1.37 13.93 -2.51
N ASN A 231 1.98 13.04 -1.73
CA ASN A 231 3.30 12.50 -1.98
C ASN A 231 3.38 11.83 -3.36
N ARG A 232 2.44 10.92 -3.67
CA ARG A 232 2.37 10.25 -4.97
C ARG A 232 2.07 11.22 -6.10
N ARG A 233 1.20 12.23 -5.87
CA ARG A 233 0.89 13.27 -6.88
C ARG A 233 2.12 14.07 -7.26
N LEU A 234 2.91 14.53 -6.29
CA LEU A 234 4.13 15.29 -6.56
C LEU A 234 5.20 14.46 -7.27
N MET A 235 5.38 13.19 -6.86
CA MET A 235 6.29 12.29 -7.58
C MET A 235 5.84 12.07 -9.03
N MET A 236 4.54 11.82 -9.26
CA MET A 236 4.00 11.64 -10.61
C MET A 236 4.21 12.88 -11.47
N GLN A 237 3.95 14.08 -10.94
CA GLN A 237 4.22 15.34 -11.65
C GLN A 237 5.68 15.43 -12.10
N ARG A 238 6.64 15.13 -11.23
CA ARG A 238 8.07 15.16 -11.55
C ARG A 238 8.46 14.12 -12.60
N ILE A 239 7.87 12.93 -12.54
CA ILE A 239 8.11 11.91 -13.56
C ILE A 239 7.54 12.35 -14.91
N GLN A 240 6.35 12.95 -14.93
CA GLN A 240 5.77 13.50 -16.16
C GLN A 240 6.63 14.61 -16.75
N GLU A 241 7.19 15.50 -15.94
CA GLU A 241 8.15 16.52 -16.36
C GLU A 241 9.39 15.89 -17.03
N VAL A 242 10.00 14.88 -16.38
CA VAL A 242 11.16 14.15 -16.92
C VAL A 242 10.84 13.46 -18.24
N ILE A 243 9.67 12.83 -18.35
CA ILE A 243 9.26 12.16 -19.59
C ILE A 243 8.97 13.16 -20.69
N SER A 244 8.32 14.29 -20.39
CA SER A 244 8.04 15.35 -21.36
C SER A 244 9.31 16.00 -21.93
N GLU A 245 10.36 16.14 -21.12
CA GLU A 245 11.68 16.59 -21.57
C GLU A 245 12.38 15.55 -22.47
N ALA A 246 12.15 14.27 -22.24
CA ALA A 246 12.78 13.19 -22.98
C ALA A 246 12.04 12.82 -24.28
N ILE A 247 10.71 12.92 -24.27
CA ILE A 247 9.81 12.52 -25.36
C ILE A 247 8.84 13.69 -25.66
N PRO A 248 9.07 14.45 -26.74
CA PRO A 248 8.17 15.52 -27.13
C PRO A 248 6.75 15.03 -27.45
N HIS A 249 5.76 15.88 -27.18
CA HIS A 249 4.33 15.62 -27.47
C HIS A 249 3.70 14.44 -26.70
N VAL A 250 4.29 14.03 -25.57
CA VAL A 250 3.66 13.08 -24.68
C VAL A 250 2.43 13.69 -24.03
N GLU A 251 1.34 12.93 -24.02
CA GLU A 251 0.11 13.27 -23.30
C GLU A 251 -0.12 12.23 -22.19
N PHE A 252 -0.72 12.68 -21.08
CA PHE A 252 -0.97 11.87 -19.90
C PHE A 252 -2.46 11.81 -19.61
N GLU A 253 -2.99 10.60 -19.43
CA GLU A 253 -4.36 10.41 -18.98
C GLU A 253 -4.52 10.79 -17.49
N PRO A 254 -5.77 10.96 -16.99
CA PRO A 254 -6.03 11.23 -15.59
C PRO A 254 -5.39 10.18 -14.66
N MET A 255 -4.76 10.65 -13.58
CA MET A 255 -4.08 9.79 -12.63
C MET A 255 -5.07 9.02 -11.76
N ILE A 256 -4.92 7.71 -11.70
CA ILE A 256 -5.50 6.85 -10.67
C ILE A 256 -4.62 6.99 -9.42
N ASN A 257 -5.17 7.28 -8.22
CA ASN A 257 -4.40 7.45 -6.99
C ASN A 257 -5.21 6.95 -5.80
N ILE A 258 -4.82 5.81 -5.21
CA ILE A 258 -5.58 5.06 -4.22
C ILE A 258 -4.72 4.71 -3.00
N ALA A 259 -5.35 4.55 -1.83
CA ALA A 259 -4.71 4.07 -0.61
C ALA A 259 -5.15 2.64 -0.29
N HIS A 260 -4.30 1.88 0.44
CA HIS A 260 -4.58 0.52 0.88
C HIS A 260 -4.23 0.24 2.35
N ASN A 261 -3.86 1.28 3.12
CA ASN A 261 -3.66 1.24 4.57
C ASN A 261 -4.41 2.41 5.22
N TYR A 262 -5.65 2.18 5.64
CA TYR A 262 -6.50 3.19 6.25
C TYR A 262 -7.69 2.58 7.01
N ALA A 263 -8.38 3.41 7.78
CA ALA A 263 -9.70 3.09 8.31
C ALA A 263 -10.73 4.11 7.83
N SER A 264 -11.96 3.66 7.58
CA SER A 264 -13.07 4.50 7.10
C SER A 264 -14.39 4.12 7.73
N TRP A 265 -15.28 5.10 7.87
CA TRP A 265 -16.68 4.86 8.18
C TRP A 265 -17.40 4.38 6.92
N GLU A 266 -18.05 3.23 7.02
CA GLU A 266 -18.78 2.64 5.91
C GLU A 266 -20.08 2.00 6.42
N SER A 267 -21.09 1.87 5.52
CA SER A 267 -22.31 1.15 5.81
C SER A 267 -22.27 -0.23 5.16
N HIS A 268 -22.32 -1.27 5.97
CA HIS A 268 -22.35 -2.65 5.51
C HIS A 268 -23.40 -3.44 6.30
N PHE A 269 -24.12 -4.35 5.62
CA PHE A 269 -25.14 -5.20 6.25
C PHE A 269 -26.18 -4.43 7.07
N GLY A 270 -26.51 -3.18 6.65
CA GLY A 270 -27.50 -2.33 7.29
C GLY A 270 -27.01 -1.56 8.52
N GLU A 271 -25.75 -1.64 8.89
CA GLU A 271 -25.16 -0.91 10.03
C GLU A 271 -23.94 -0.08 9.60
N ASN A 272 -23.70 1.03 10.31
CA ASN A 272 -22.46 1.79 10.17
C ASN A 272 -21.36 1.15 11.03
N CYS A 273 -20.22 0.92 10.41
CA CYS A 273 -19.05 0.32 11.06
C CYS A 273 -17.75 1.00 10.62
N ILE A 274 -16.67 0.74 11.32
CA ILE A 274 -15.33 1.18 10.94
C ILE A 274 -14.65 0.03 10.21
N ILE A 275 -14.36 0.23 8.94
CA ILE A 275 -13.61 -0.71 8.11
C ILE A 275 -12.11 -0.37 8.20
N HIS A 276 -11.31 -1.33 8.66
CA HIS A 276 -9.85 -1.25 8.62
C HIS A 276 -9.35 -2.04 7.42
N ARG A 277 -8.61 -1.39 6.53
CA ARG A 277 -7.89 -2.02 5.42
C ARG A 277 -6.40 -1.95 5.69
N LYS A 278 -5.76 -3.10 5.81
CA LYS A 278 -4.31 -3.23 5.96
C LYS A 278 -3.77 -4.09 4.84
N GLY A 279 -3.15 -3.44 3.86
CA GLY A 279 -2.81 -4.13 2.62
C GLY A 279 -4.06 -4.69 1.94
N ALA A 280 -5.10 -3.89 1.83
CA ALA A 280 -6.31 -4.18 1.09
C ALA A 280 -6.86 -2.90 0.48
N THR A 281 -7.40 -3.00 -0.74
CA THR A 281 -7.89 -1.86 -1.51
C THR A 281 -9.42 -1.86 -1.54
N SER A 282 -10.04 -0.68 -1.53
CA SER A 282 -11.47 -0.55 -1.81
C SER A 282 -11.78 -1.06 -3.22
N ALA A 283 -12.88 -1.79 -3.38
CA ALA A 283 -13.32 -2.39 -4.65
C ALA A 283 -14.86 -2.32 -4.76
N ARG A 284 -15.40 -1.12 -4.54
CA ARG A 284 -16.83 -0.86 -4.76
C ARG A 284 -17.18 -1.06 -6.22
N GLU A 285 -18.44 -1.28 -6.52
CA GLU A 285 -18.89 -1.47 -7.89
C GLU A 285 -18.49 -0.27 -8.78
N GLY A 286 -17.75 -0.55 -9.86
CA GLY A 286 -17.23 0.45 -10.79
C GLY A 286 -15.99 1.23 -10.30
N GLU A 287 -15.53 1.02 -9.06
CA GLU A 287 -14.34 1.71 -8.52
C GLU A 287 -13.07 1.17 -9.18
N VAL A 288 -12.21 2.08 -9.65
CA VAL A 288 -10.94 1.71 -10.28
C VAL A 288 -9.88 1.45 -9.20
N GLY A 289 -9.21 0.31 -9.28
CA GLY A 289 -8.14 -0.13 -8.40
C GLY A 289 -6.84 -0.44 -9.13
N ILE A 290 -5.76 -0.58 -8.37
CA ILE A 290 -4.44 -0.99 -8.85
C ILE A 290 -3.96 -2.16 -7.99
N ILE A 291 -3.61 -3.27 -8.61
CA ILE A 291 -3.04 -4.46 -7.95
C ILE A 291 -1.66 -4.74 -8.57
N PRO A 292 -0.56 -4.27 -7.95
CA PRO A 292 0.78 -4.53 -8.45
C PRO A 292 1.23 -5.95 -8.17
N GLY A 293 2.02 -6.50 -9.08
CA GLY A 293 2.83 -7.68 -8.82
C GLY A 293 4.10 -7.36 -8.02
N SER A 294 5.20 -7.88 -8.49
CA SER A 294 6.55 -7.63 -7.95
C SER A 294 7.48 -7.22 -9.08
N GLN A 295 8.75 -6.91 -8.79
CA GLN A 295 9.73 -6.60 -9.84
C GLN A 295 9.79 -7.72 -10.88
N GLY A 296 9.39 -7.42 -12.11
CA GLY A 296 9.43 -8.39 -13.21
C GLY A 296 8.21 -9.30 -13.35
N THR A 297 7.12 -9.05 -12.61
CA THR A 297 5.82 -9.70 -12.79
C THR A 297 4.74 -8.72 -13.20
N SER A 298 3.60 -9.23 -13.65
CA SER A 298 2.46 -8.42 -14.10
C SER A 298 1.90 -7.54 -12.98
N SER A 299 1.30 -6.42 -13.37
CA SER A 299 0.43 -5.59 -12.53
C SER A 299 -0.91 -5.38 -13.22
N TYR A 300 -1.93 -4.97 -12.49
CA TYR A 300 -3.28 -4.86 -13.04
C TYR A 300 -3.95 -3.56 -12.65
N ILE A 301 -4.62 -2.93 -13.63
CA ILE A 301 -5.68 -1.97 -13.37
C ILE A 301 -6.99 -2.75 -13.35
N VAL A 302 -7.76 -2.58 -12.31
CA VAL A 302 -8.99 -3.35 -12.07
C VAL A 302 -10.19 -2.46 -11.83
N GLU A 303 -11.37 -3.02 -11.95
CA GLU A 303 -12.65 -2.42 -11.58
C GLU A 303 -13.31 -3.28 -10.51
N GLY A 304 -13.67 -2.67 -9.39
CA GLY A 304 -14.34 -3.34 -8.27
C GLY A 304 -15.73 -3.87 -8.65
N LEU A 305 -16.10 -5.00 -8.08
CA LEU A 305 -17.40 -5.64 -8.28
C LEU A 305 -18.36 -5.45 -7.10
N GLY A 306 -17.94 -4.70 -6.06
CA GLY A 306 -18.79 -4.38 -4.91
C GLY A 306 -19.20 -5.58 -4.06
N ASN A 307 -18.37 -6.63 -3.98
CA ASN A 307 -18.72 -7.85 -3.23
C ASN A 307 -18.88 -7.55 -1.73
N PRO A 308 -20.08 -7.71 -1.13
CA PRO A 308 -20.31 -7.38 0.27
C PRO A 308 -19.55 -8.31 1.23
N LEU A 309 -19.23 -9.54 0.83
CA LEU A 309 -18.53 -10.52 1.67
C LEU A 309 -17.05 -10.15 1.89
N SER A 310 -16.46 -9.31 1.04
CA SER A 310 -15.13 -8.73 1.24
C SER A 310 -15.18 -7.32 1.86
N PHE A 311 -16.33 -6.85 2.30
CA PHE A 311 -16.59 -5.45 2.62
C PHE A 311 -16.20 -4.52 1.46
N MET A 312 -16.59 -4.91 0.22
CA MET A 312 -16.25 -4.18 -1.01
C MET A 312 -14.75 -3.90 -1.10
N SER A 313 -13.92 -4.95 -0.94
CA SER A 313 -12.46 -4.84 -0.94
C SER A 313 -11.81 -5.94 -1.75
N CYS A 314 -10.56 -5.72 -2.18
CA CYS A 314 -9.71 -6.66 -2.90
C CYS A 314 -8.27 -6.62 -2.39
N SER A 315 -7.39 -7.46 -2.94
CA SER A 315 -5.95 -7.45 -2.68
C SER A 315 -5.32 -6.09 -3.01
N HIS A 316 -4.22 -5.77 -2.32
CA HIS A 316 -3.42 -4.59 -2.62
C HIS A 316 -2.19 -4.89 -3.48
N GLY A 317 -1.88 -6.16 -3.71
CA GLY A 317 -0.71 -6.62 -4.46
C GLY A 317 -0.54 -8.13 -4.44
N ALA A 318 0.66 -8.63 -4.76
CA ALA A 318 0.93 -10.07 -4.81
C ALA A 318 0.95 -10.73 -3.40
N GLY A 319 1.38 -10.01 -2.37
CA GLY A 319 1.63 -10.57 -1.04
C GLY A 319 2.92 -11.39 -0.96
N ARG A 320 3.56 -11.40 0.20
CA ARG A 320 4.84 -12.09 0.40
C ARG A 320 4.65 -13.55 0.76
N ILE A 321 5.64 -14.38 0.38
CA ILE A 321 5.76 -15.78 0.81
C ILE A 321 6.91 -15.99 1.80
N MET A 322 7.84 -15.04 1.90
CA MET A 322 8.96 -15.09 2.83
C MET A 322 9.28 -13.71 3.38
N SER A 323 9.96 -13.65 4.54
CA SER A 323 10.41 -12.39 5.13
C SER A 323 11.56 -11.77 4.32
N ARG A 324 11.79 -10.45 4.48
CA ARG A 324 12.93 -9.76 3.86
C ARG A 324 14.27 -10.41 4.21
N THR A 325 14.46 -10.67 5.50
CA THR A 325 15.67 -11.33 6.00
C THR A 325 15.89 -12.70 5.41
N GLU A 326 14.82 -13.47 5.22
CA GLU A 326 14.87 -14.78 4.60
C GLU A 326 15.20 -14.68 3.10
N ALA A 327 14.59 -13.75 2.37
CA ALA A 327 14.89 -13.49 0.96
C ALA A 327 16.38 -13.17 0.75
N VAL A 328 16.94 -12.24 1.54
CA VAL A 328 18.37 -11.88 1.49
C VAL A 328 19.27 -13.08 1.80
N LYS A 329 18.88 -13.97 2.72
CA LYS A 329 19.70 -15.13 3.11
C LYS A 329 19.63 -16.30 2.15
N THR A 330 18.50 -16.52 1.49
CA THR A 330 18.22 -17.77 0.77
C THR A 330 18.24 -17.63 -0.75
N LEU A 331 17.96 -16.43 -1.27
CA LEU A 331 17.89 -16.21 -2.72
C LEU A 331 19.28 -15.97 -3.32
N ASN A 332 19.43 -16.31 -4.60
CA ASN A 332 20.69 -16.15 -5.34
C ASN A 332 20.65 -14.89 -6.20
N LEU A 333 21.57 -13.96 -5.94
CA LEU A 333 21.64 -12.66 -6.62
C LEU A 333 21.78 -12.80 -8.15
N ALA A 334 22.67 -13.68 -8.62
CA ALA A 334 22.90 -13.85 -10.05
C ALA A 334 21.67 -14.39 -10.78
N VAL A 335 20.91 -15.29 -10.13
CA VAL A 335 19.67 -15.85 -10.68
C VAL A 335 18.59 -14.78 -10.81
N GLU A 336 18.42 -13.95 -9.78
CA GLU A 336 17.37 -12.91 -9.79
C GLU A 336 17.72 -11.78 -10.78
N ILE A 337 18.98 -11.39 -10.90
CA ILE A 337 19.45 -10.45 -11.96
C ILE A 337 19.15 -11.04 -13.34
N HIS A 338 19.54 -12.30 -13.58
CA HIS A 338 19.35 -12.95 -14.88
C HIS A 338 17.87 -13.01 -15.30
N LYS A 339 16.96 -13.32 -14.38
CA LYS A 339 15.51 -13.33 -14.66
C LYS A 339 14.98 -11.98 -15.16
N LEU A 340 15.47 -10.86 -14.61
CA LEU A 340 15.07 -9.52 -15.05
C LEU A 340 15.73 -9.13 -16.37
N ASP A 341 17.01 -9.48 -16.55
CA ASP A 341 17.74 -9.22 -17.78
C ASP A 341 17.14 -9.99 -18.98
N GLU A 342 16.75 -11.27 -18.80
CA GLU A 342 16.06 -12.07 -19.82
C GLU A 342 14.73 -11.43 -20.27
N LYS A 343 14.02 -10.79 -19.35
CA LYS A 343 12.80 -10.05 -19.66
C LYS A 343 13.07 -8.66 -20.26
N GLY A 344 14.33 -8.24 -20.36
CA GLY A 344 14.73 -6.92 -20.85
C GLY A 344 14.39 -5.77 -19.92
N ILE A 345 14.12 -6.03 -18.64
CA ILE A 345 13.71 -5.03 -17.66
C ILE A 345 14.93 -4.23 -17.18
N VAL A 346 14.83 -2.90 -17.22
CA VAL A 346 15.86 -2.01 -16.66
C VAL A 346 15.70 -1.95 -15.14
N HIS A 347 16.69 -2.45 -14.39
CA HIS A 347 16.65 -2.53 -12.93
C HIS A 347 17.97 -2.08 -12.28
N ALA A 348 17.98 -1.96 -10.95
CA ALA A 348 19.15 -1.52 -10.18
C ALA A 348 19.63 -2.55 -9.15
N ILE A 349 19.19 -3.80 -9.22
CA ILE A 349 19.68 -4.86 -8.32
C ILE A 349 21.16 -5.07 -8.55
N ARG A 350 21.98 -4.95 -7.49
CA ARG A 350 23.44 -5.07 -7.55
C ARG A 350 24.03 -5.82 -6.36
N SER A 351 23.33 -5.89 -5.23
CA SER A 351 23.82 -6.46 -3.98
C SER A 351 22.84 -7.49 -3.42
N GLN A 352 23.29 -8.28 -2.46
CA GLN A 352 22.48 -9.28 -1.78
C GLN A 352 21.31 -8.64 -1.01
N GLU A 353 21.50 -7.43 -0.49
CA GLU A 353 20.46 -6.66 0.23
C GLU A 353 19.29 -6.30 -0.69
N ASP A 354 19.54 -6.07 -1.98
CA ASP A 354 18.48 -5.75 -2.95
C ASP A 354 17.49 -6.91 -3.17
N LEU A 355 17.85 -8.13 -2.74
CA LEU A 355 17.00 -9.32 -2.84
C LEU A 355 15.78 -9.30 -1.91
N GLU A 356 15.72 -8.39 -0.97
CA GLU A 356 14.59 -8.29 -0.04
C GLU A 356 13.23 -8.11 -0.75
N GLU A 357 13.22 -7.56 -1.97
CA GLU A 357 12.00 -7.19 -2.71
C GLU A 357 11.94 -7.80 -4.12
N VAL A 358 12.71 -8.87 -4.40
CA VAL A 358 12.65 -9.56 -5.71
C VAL A 358 11.42 -10.45 -5.85
N SER A 359 11.08 -10.81 -7.08
CA SER A 359 9.86 -11.57 -7.40
C SER A 359 9.73 -12.89 -6.63
N ALA A 360 10.85 -13.60 -6.41
CA ALA A 360 10.87 -14.86 -5.68
C ALA A 360 10.44 -14.74 -4.20
N ALA A 361 10.38 -13.53 -3.64
CA ALA A 361 9.90 -13.29 -2.28
C ALA A 361 8.35 -13.12 -2.19
N TYR A 362 7.66 -13.15 -3.32
CA TYR A 362 6.23 -12.86 -3.44
C TYR A 362 5.45 -14.05 -3.99
N LYS A 363 4.14 -14.07 -3.73
CA LYS A 363 3.21 -15.02 -4.36
C LYS A 363 3.13 -14.75 -5.86
N ASP A 364 2.73 -15.76 -6.60
CA ASP A 364 2.40 -15.61 -8.01
C ASP A 364 1.15 -14.73 -8.16
N ILE A 365 1.32 -13.58 -8.81
CA ILE A 365 0.24 -12.59 -8.97
C ILE A 365 -0.92 -13.14 -9.81
N GLU A 366 -0.65 -14.03 -10.78
CA GLU A 366 -1.70 -14.64 -11.59
C GLU A 366 -2.62 -15.53 -10.73
N LEU A 367 -2.02 -16.24 -9.76
CA LEU A 367 -2.79 -17.02 -8.79
C LEU A 367 -3.57 -16.13 -7.82
N VAL A 368 -3.03 -14.98 -7.43
CA VAL A 368 -3.74 -14.00 -6.59
C VAL A 368 -4.97 -13.48 -7.34
N MET A 369 -4.79 -13.00 -8.58
CA MET A 369 -5.88 -12.50 -9.41
C MET A 369 -6.96 -13.55 -9.68
N ALA A 370 -6.57 -14.80 -9.94
CA ALA A 370 -7.53 -15.89 -10.14
C ALA A 370 -8.37 -16.22 -8.89
N GLN A 371 -7.88 -15.89 -7.69
CA GLN A 371 -8.59 -16.13 -6.43
C GLN A 371 -9.61 -15.04 -6.11
N GLU A 372 -9.55 -13.88 -6.74
CA GLU A 372 -10.42 -12.74 -6.48
C GLU A 372 -11.23 -12.29 -7.70
N SER A 373 -11.49 -13.20 -8.63
CA SER A 373 -12.33 -12.95 -9.81
C SER A 373 -13.79 -12.56 -9.49
N ASP A 374 -14.24 -12.79 -8.25
CA ASP A 374 -15.53 -12.34 -7.71
C ASP A 374 -15.44 -10.99 -6.95
N LEU A 375 -14.25 -10.42 -6.81
CA LEU A 375 -14.01 -9.14 -6.17
C LEU A 375 -13.72 -8.03 -7.16
N VAL A 376 -13.01 -8.35 -8.24
CA VAL A 376 -12.56 -7.38 -9.25
C VAL A 376 -12.62 -7.96 -10.67
N LYS A 377 -12.77 -7.04 -11.63
CA LYS A 377 -12.63 -7.31 -13.07
C LYS A 377 -11.35 -6.66 -13.59
N ILE A 378 -10.49 -7.41 -14.27
CA ILE A 378 -9.29 -6.88 -14.91
C ILE A 378 -9.69 -5.96 -16.06
N LYS A 379 -9.15 -4.73 -16.07
CA LYS A 379 -9.32 -3.73 -17.13
C LYS A 379 -8.08 -3.62 -18.00
N THR A 380 -6.90 -3.66 -17.38
CA THR A 380 -5.63 -3.54 -18.10
C THR A 380 -4.59 -4.44 -17.41
N HIS A 381 -3.88 -5.21 -18.21
CA HIS A 381 -2.72 -5.98 -17.82
C HIS A 381 -1.46 -5.18 -18.16
N LEU A 382 -0.53 -5.09 -17.23
CA LEU A 382 0.67 -4.27 -17.31
C LEU A 382 1.93 -5.10 -17.08
N LEU A 383 2.93 -4.94 -17.95
CA LEU A 383 4.23 -5.60 -17.84
C LEU A 383 5.33 -4.58 -17.56
N PRO A 384 6.20 -4.79 -16.58
CA PRO A 384 7.28 -3.86 -16.26
C PRO A 384 8.34 -3.83 -17.37
N ILE A 385 8.83 -2.63 -17.70
CA ILE A 385 9.96 -2.39 -18.60
C ILE A 385 11.15 -1.77 -17.87
N ALA A 386 10.89 -1.04 -16.78
CA ALA A 386 11.92 -0.45 -15.94
C ALA A 386 11.44 -0.26 -14.50
N VAL A 387 12.32 -0.48 -13.52
CA VAL A 387 12.01 -0.42 -12.08
C VAL A 387 13.03 0.43 -11.34
N ILE A 388 12.54 1.33 -10.47
CA ILE A 388 13.32 2.05 -9.47
C ILE A 388 12.83 1.61 -8.09
N LYS A 389 13.75 1.15 -7.25
CA LYS A 389 13.56 0.85 -5.84
C LYS A 389 14.28 1.87 -4.97
N GLY A 390 13.78 2.08 -3.76
CA GLY A 390 14.37 2.98 -2.79
C GLY A 390 15.33 2.30 -1.83
#